data_a528cc49d0b56897d9cf273e03e23a0f
#
_entry.id   a528cc49d0b56897d9cf273e03e23a0f
#
_cell.length_a   1.000
_cell.length_b   1.000
_cell.length_c   1.000
_cell.angle_alpha   90.00
_cell.angle_beta   90.00
_cell.angle_gamma   90.00
#
_symmetry.space_group_name_H-M   'P 1'
#
loop_
_entity.id
_entity.type
_entity.pdbx_description
1 polymer ?
#
loop_
_entity_poly.entity_id
_entity_poly.type
_entity_poly.pdbx_seq_one_letter_code
_entity_poly.pdbx_strand_id
1 'polypeptide(L)'
;MKTVVFHGSPRKNGNSDTLVEYFLKGLKESANNEIKEFHTNELNVKPCQMCQSCNKPPYKCVINDDMQEVYPAFGEADVVVFATPILWGYMTAQLKTVLDRMEAIASDKYFGGKTFVVIITYWHHYETLAAFFKRAIADFYRDVTLHTILYCSQDKNSREEVHVSNCKEKLEEAYELGRSITKR
;
A
#
# COMPACT_ATOMS: atom_id res chain seq x y z
N MET A 1 4.36 17.24 3.68
CA MET A 1 4.15 16.14 2.73
C MET A 1 2.93 15.36 3.17
N LYS A 2 2.06 14.94 2.25
CA LYS A 2 0.88 14.14 2.57
C LYS A 2 1.15 12.67 2.28
N THR A 3 0.87 11.81 3.22
CA THR A 3 1.09 10.37 3.10
C THR A 3 -0.21 9.62 3.36
N VAL A 4 -0.56 8.71 2.49
CA VAL A 4 -1.66 7.78 2.70
C VAL A 4 -1.14 6.35 2.84
N VAL A 5 -1.64 5.63 3.83
CA VAL A 5 -1.26 4.25 4.12
C VAL A 5 -2.47 3.34 4.03
N PHE A 6 -2.33 2.23 3.32
CA PHE A 6 -3.31 1.17 3.23
C PHE A 6 -2.79 -0.08 3.93
N HIS A 7 -3.31 -0.36 5.12
CA HIS A 7 -3.06 -1.59 5.87
C HIS A 7 -3.92 -2.72 5.31
N GLY A 8 -3.32 -3.55 4.48
CA GLY A 8 -4.00 -4.67 3.84
C GLY A 8 -4.09 -5.93 4.71
N SER A 9 -3.41 -5.96 5.86
CA SER A 9 -3.49 -7.10 6.79
C SER A 9 -4.81 -7.11 7.55
N PRO A 10 -5.50 -8.27 7.68
CA PRO A 10 -6.63 -8.41 8.60
C PRO A 10 -6.20 -8.50 10.07
N ARG A 11 -4.90 -8.74 10.33
CA ARG A 11 -4.34 -8.79 11.69
C ARG A 11 -3.80 -7.41 12.06
N LYS A 12 -4.15 -6.91 13.23
CA LYS A 12 -3.52 -5.73 13.83
C LYS A 12 -2.16 -6.08 14.42
N ASN A 13 -1.21 -5.16 14.32
CA ASN A 13 0.16 -5.33 14.84
C ASN A 13 0.90 -6.56 14.29
N GLY A 14 0.53 -6.98 13.08
CA GLY A 14 1.24 -8.04 12.37
C GLY A 14 2.53 -7.53 11.71
N ASN A 15 3.22 -8.42 11.00
CA ASN A 15 4.49 -8.09 10.34
C ASN A 15 4.40 -6.88 9.41
N SER A 16 3.33 -6.77 8.60
CA SER A 16 3.13 -5.64 7.69
C SER A 16 2.96 -4.32 8.44
N ASP A 17 2.16 -4.31 9.52
CA ASP A 17 1.90 -3.11 10.31
C ASP A 17 3.15 -2.64 11.04
N THR A 18 3.93 -3.58 11.59
CA THR A 18 5.20 -3.27 12.25
C THR A 18 6.20 -2.63 11.28
N LEU A 19 6.30 -3.13 10.06
CA LEU A 19 7.17 -2.51 9.04
C LEU A 19 6.66 -1.11 8.63
N VAL A 20 5.34 -0.92 8.51
CA VAL A 20 4.74 0.41 8.30
C VAL A 20 5.10 1.36 9.45
N GLU A 21 4.98 0.91 10.69
CA GLU A 21 5.31 1.72 11.87
C GLU A 21 6.76 2.24 11.81
N TYR A 22 7.73 1.37 11.51
CA TYR A 22 9.13 1.76 11.40
C TYR A 22 9.38 2.68 10.19
N PHE A 23 8.76 2.40 9.05
CA PHE A 23 8.80 3.30 7.91
C PHE A 23 8.26 4.70 8.26
N LEU A 24 7.12 4.79 8.94
CA LEU A 24 6.52 6.05 9.33
C LEU A 24 7.34 6.79 10.40
N LYS A 25 8.05 6.07 11.30
CA LYS A 25 9.02 6.69 12.22
C LYS A 25 10.11 7.44 11.45
N GLY A 26 10.75 6.77 10.49
CA GLY A 26 11.77 7.40 9.66
C GLY A 26 11.21 8.58 8.84
N LEU A 27 10.03 8.40 8.24
CA LEU A 27 9.38 9.43 7.44
C LEU A 27 9.07 10.71 8.25
N LYS A 28 8.65 10.58 9.50
CA LYS A 28 8.36 11.71 10.40
C LYS A 28 9.60 12.51 10.77
N GLU A 29 10.78 11.88 10.77
CA GLU A 29 12.04 12.58 11.03
C GLU A 29 12.54 13.38 9.83
N SER A 30 12.21 12.95 8.60
CA SER A 30 12.70 13.60 7.38
C SER A 30 11.91 14.86 6.99
N ALA A 31 10.62 14.95 7.37
CA ALA A 31 9.76 16.06 7.00
C ALA A 31 8.53 16.18 7.90
N ASN A 32 7.89 17.37 7.90
CA ASN A 32 6.55 17.49 8.46
C ASN A 32 5.54 16.76 7.57
N ASN A 33 4.99 15.66 8.07
CA ASN A 33 4.12 14.75 7.35
C ASN A 33 2.71 14.73 7.94
N GLU A 34 1.71 14.96 7.09
CA GLU A 34 0.32 14.65 7.36
C GLU A 34 0.08 13.19 6.91
N ILE A 35 -0.24 12.30 7.85
CA ILE A 35 -0.40 10.87 7.58
C ILE A 35 -1.86 10.50 7.78
N LYS A 36 -2.45 9.86 6.76
CA LYS A 36 -3.78 9.27 6.83
C LYS A 36 -3.66 7.76 6.62
N GLU A 37 -4.18 6.98 7.57
CA GLU A 37 -4.09 5.53 7.56
C GLU A 37 -5.48 4.92 7.36
N PHE A 38 -5.57 3.91 6.48
CA PHE A 38 -6.77 3.14 6.21
C PHE A 38 -6.50 1.66 6.49
N HIS A 39 -7.20 1.08 7.44
CA HIS A 39 -7.21 -0.36 7.67
C HIS A 39 -8.26 -0.99 6.77
N THR A 40 -7.83 -1.61 5.66
CA THR A 40 -8.74 -2.08 4.60
C THR A 40 -9.74 -3.13 5.09
N ASN A 41 -9.42 -3.84 6.18
CA ASN A 41 -10.32 -4.79 6.82
C ASN A 41 -11.45 -4.12 7.63
N GLU A 42 -11.33 -2.85 7.95
CA GLU A 42 -12.32 -2.07 8.71
C GLU A 42 -13.19 -1.20 7.80
N LEU A 43 -12.76 -0.99 6.56
CA LEU A 43 -13.50 -0.22 5.58
C LEU A 43 -14.72 -1.00 5.05
N ASN A 44 -15.84 -0.32 4.99
CA ASN A 44 -17.02 -0.82 4.28
C ASN A 44 -16.90 -0.48 2.79
N VAL A 45 -16.13 -1.27 2.05
CA VAL A 45 -15.91 -1.09 0.61
C VAL A 45 -16.53 -2.25 -0.16
N LYS A 46 -17.47 -1.96 -1.04
CA LYS A 46 -18.08 -2.95 -1.94
C LYS A 46 -17.18 -3.21 -3.14
N PRO A 47 -17.08 -4.46 -3.62
CA PRO A 47 -16.32 -4.77 -4.83
C PRO A 47 -16.80 -3.96 -6.05
N CYS A 48 -15.86 -3.68 -6.96
CA CYS A 48 -16.19 -3.01 -8.22
C CYS A 48 -17.20 -3.84 -9.02
N GLN A 49 -18.27 -3.19 -9.52
CA GLN A 49 -19.34 -3.84 -10.27
C GLN A 49 -19.14 -3.77 -11.79
N MET A 50 -18.00 -3.28 -12.26
CA MET A 50 -17.71 -3.09 -13.70
C MET A 50 -18.79 -2.31 -14.47
N CYS A 51 -19.52 -1.45 -13.77
CA CYS A 51 -20.66 -0.69 -14.35
C CYS A 51 -20.22 0.44 -15.30
N GLN A 52 -18.91 0.76 -15.34
CA GLN A 52 -18.31 1.79 -16.18
C GLN A 52 -18.85 3.22 -15.96
N SER A 53 -19.55 3.49 -14.88
CA SER A 53 -20.08 4.83 -14.58
C SER A 53 -18.96 5.85 -14.38
N CYS A 54 -17.81 5.44 -13.85
CA CYS A 54 -16.63 6.30 -13.69
C CYS A 54 -15.99 6.73 -15.01
N ASN A 55 -16.28 6.04 -16.12
CA ASN A 55 -15.78 6.37 -17.47
C ASN A 55 -16.70 7.34 -18.22
N LYS A 56 -17.78 7.81 -17.57
CA LYS A 56 -18.75 8.76 -18.11
C LYS A 56 -18.88 9.98 -17.18
N PRO A 57 -19.25 11.15 -17.71
CA PRO A 57 -19.53 12.31 -16.85
C PRO A 57 -20.53 11.97 -15.74
N PRO A 58 -20.28 12.38 -14.50
CA PRO A 58 -19.21 13.27 -14.01
C PRO A 58 -17.86 12.61 -13.68
N TYR A 59 -17.54 11.44 -14.22
CA TYR A 59 -16.28 10.69 -14.02
C TYR A 59 -16.01 10.35 -12.55
N LYS A 60 -17.03 9.81 -11.89
CA LYS A 60 -16.98 9.40 -10.47
C LYS A 60 -17.59 8.02 -10.29
N CYS A 61 -17.10 7.31 -9.29
CA CYS A 61 -17.74 6.07 -8.88
C CYS A 61 -19.13 6.36 -8.27
N VAL A 62 -20.14 5.60 -8.71
CA VAL A 62 -21.53 5.73 -8.24
C VAL A 62 -21.81 4.97 -6.95
N ILE A 63 -20.87 4.10 -6.52
CA ILE A 63 -21.05 3.35 -5.28
C ILE A 63 -20.70 4.28 -4.11
N ASN A 64 -21.68 4.52 -3.27
CA ASN A 64 -21.54 5.34 -2.07
C ASN A 64 -21.13 4.44 -0.89
N ASP A 65 -19.84 4.43 -0.59
CA ASP A 65 -19.20 3.68 0.49
C ASP A 65 -17.92 4.40 0.92
N ASP A 66 -17.09 3.79 1.79
CA ASP A 66 -15.90 4.43 2.36
C ASP A 66 -14.83 4.81 1.32
N MET A 67 -14.95 4.32 0.06
CA MET A 67 -14.09 4.81 -1.04
C MET A 67 -14.25 6.30 -1.30
N GLN A 68 -15.38 6.92 -0.93
CA GLN A 68 -15.57 8.37 -1.09
C GLN A 68 -14.59 9.19 -0.21
N GLU A 69 -14.10 8.59 0.86
CA GLU A 69 -13.04 9.18 1.71
C GLU A 69 -11.64 8.82 1.20
N VAL A 70 -11.49 7.62 0.64
CA VAL A 70 -10.21 7.11 0.12
C VAL A 70 -9.77 7.89 -1.12
N TYR A 71 -10.66 8.18 -2.08
CA TYR A 71 -10.30 8.85 -3.33
C TYR A 71 -9.62 10.21 -3.13
N PRO A 72 -10.16 11.16 -2.33
CA PRO A 72 -9.50 12.43 -2.12
C PRO A 72 -8.18 12.27 -1.36
N ALA A 73 -8.12 11.41 -0.34
CA ALA A 73 -6.89 11.16 0.41
C ALA A 73 -5.76 10.62 -0.49
N PHE A 74 -6.09 9.67 -1.37
CA PHE A 74 -5.15 9.15 -2.36
C PHE A 74 -4.73 10.24 -3.36
N GLY A 75 -5.70 11.00 -3.87
CA GLY A 75 -5.44 12.03 -4.88
C GLY A 75 -4.48 13.11 -4.39
N GLU A 76 -4.59 13.51 -3.12
CA GLU A 76 -3.78 14.56 -2.49
C GLU A 76 -2.44 14.07 -1.96
N ALA A 77 -2.22 12.76 -1.86
CA ALA A 77 -1.00 12.20 -1.29
C ALA A 77 0.23 12.43 -2.18
N ASP A 78 1.35 12.79 -1.57
CA ASP A 78 2.68 12.77 -2.18
C ASP A 78 3.28 11.35 -2.11
N VAL A 79 2.99 10.62 -1.01
CA VAL A 79 3.46 9.25 -0.74
C VAL A 79 2.27 8.32 -0.51
N VAL A 80 2.29 7.17 -1.16
CA VAL A 80 1.28 6.11 -1.01
C VAL A 80 1.94 4.84 -0.54
N VAL A 81 1.48 4.28 0.57
CA VAL A 81 1.98 3.03 1.14
C VAL A 81 0.91 1.95 1.02
N PHE A 82 1.26 0.82 0.39
CA PHE A 82 0.46 -0.40 0.40
C PHE A 82 1.20 -1.47 1.20
N ALA A 83 0.63 -1.93 2.30
CA ALA A 83 1.20 -2.98 3.13
C ALA A 83 0.28 -4.20 3.16
N THR A 84 0.78 -5.37 2.78
CA THR A 84 -0.05 -6.58 2.69
C THR A 84 0.75 -7.84 2.97
N PRO A 85 0.19 -8.80 3.73
CA PRO A 85 0.66 -10.17 3.67
C PRO A 85 0.22 -10.82 2.36
N ILE A 86 0.93 -11.87 1.94
CA ILE A 86 0.46 -12.74 0.88
C ILE A 86 -0.46 -13.82 1.48
N LEU A 87 -1.71 -13.83 1.03
CA LEU A 87 -2.68 -14.89 1.28
C LEU A 87 -3.04 -15.56 -0.03
N TRP A 88 -2.94 -16.90 -0.06
CA TRP A 88 -3.25 -17.69 -1.27
C TRP A 88 -2.52 -17.19 -2.53
N GLY A 89 -1.22 -16.84 -2.37
CA GLY A 89 -0.34 -16.43 -3.47
C GLY A 89 -0.49 -15.00 -3.96
N TYR A 90 -1.37 -14.18 -3.34
CA TYR A 90 -1.60 -12.80 -3.75
C TYR A 90 -1.86 -11.87 -2.55
N MET A 91 -2.10 -10.58 -2.82
CA MET A 91 -2.51 -9.65 -1.76
C MET A 91 -3.82 -10.07 -1.12
N THR A 92 -4.12 -9.55 0.04
CA THR A 92 -5.40 -9.80 0.72
C THR A 92 -6.59 -9.32 -0.12
N ALA A 93 -7.73 -9.99 0.02
CA ALA A 93 -8.95 -9.62 -0.68
C ALA A 93 -9.41 -8.19 -0.33
N GLN A 94 -9.23 -7.78 0.92
CA GLN A 94 -9.58 -6.43 1.40
C GLN A 94 -8.80 -5.35 0.67
N LEU A 95 -7.48 -5.49 0.56
CA LEU A 95 -6.65 -4.54 -0.18
C LEU A 95 -6.98 -4.60 -1.68
N LYS A 96 -7.18 -5.79 -2.23
CA LYS A 96 -7.54 -5.95 -3.65
C LYS A 96 -8.85 -5.26 -3.97
N THR A 97 -9.85 -5.34 -3.08
CA THR A 97 -11.13 -4.64 -3.26
C THR A 97 -10.94 -3.12 -3.34
N VAL A 98 -10.11 -2.54 -2.48
CA VAL A 98 -9.76 -1.11 -2.56
C VAL A 98 -9.06 -0.79 -3.88
N LEU A 99 -8.07 -1.60 -4.29
CA LEU A 99 -7.33 -1.39 -5.54
C LEU A 99 -8.23 -1.50 -6.79
N ASP A 100 -9.17 -2.46 -6.83
CA ASP A 100 -10.14 -2.56 -7.94
C ASP A 100 -11.04 -1.33 -8.06
N ARG A 101 -11.32 -0.69 -6.94
CA ARG A 101 -12.12 0.54 -6.90
C ARG A 101 -11.31 1.78 -7.31
N MET A 102 -9.96 1.72 -7.29
CA MET A 102 -9.11 2.80 -7.81
C MET A 102 -9.26 3.03 -9.31
N GLU A 103 -9.88 2.11 -10.06
CA GLU A 103 -10.25 2.32 -11.46
C GLU A 103 -10.97 3.65 -11.69
N ALA A 104 -11.74 4.13 -10.72
CA ALA A 104 -12.45 5.40 -10.81
C ALA A 104 -11.52 6.65 -10.88
N ILE A 105 -10.26 6.50 -10.50
CA ILE A 105 -9.23 7.56 -10.49
C ILE A 105 -7.94 7.12 -11.20
N ALA A 106 -7.97 6.02 -11.96
CA ALA A 106 -6.81 5.45 -12.65
C ALA A 106 -6.33 6.36 -13.80
N SER A 107 -5.53 7.36 -13.48
CA SER A 107 -4.96 8.30 -14.44
C SER A 107 -3.67 8.94 -13.91
N ASP A 108 -2.82 9.46 -14.81
CA ASP A 108 -1.62 10.21 -14.44
C ASP A 108 -1.90 11.39 -13.50
N LYS A 109 -3.09 11.97 -13.57
CA LYS A 109 -3.51 13.06 -12.68
C LYS A 109 -3.48 12.65 -11.20
N TYR A 110 -3.84 11.40 -10.91
CA TYR A 110 -3.95 10.90 -9.54
C TYR A 110 -2.79 10.00 -9.12
N PHE A 111 -2.15 9.32 -10.06
CA PHE A 111 -1.05 8.39 -9.79
C PHE A 111 0.32 8.97 -10.12
N GLY A 112 0.43 9.79 -11.17
CA GLY A 112 1.69 10.37 -11.61
C GLY A 112 2.35 11.27 -10.58
N GLY A 113 3.67 11.35 -10.61
CA GLY A 113 4.48 12.20 -9.73
C GLY A 113 4.60 11.74 -8.28
N LYS A 114 3.97 10.61 -7.90
CA LYS A 114 3.96 10.13 -6.52
C LYS A 114 5.09 9.16 -6.21
N THR A 115 5.42 9.07 -4.93
CA THR A 115 6.25 7.98 -4.40
C THR A 115 5.34 6.89 -3.84
N PHE A 116 5.51 5.67 -4.32
CA PHE A 116 4.84 4.48 -3.80
C PHE A 116 5.80 3.63 -3.00
N VAL A 117 5.32 3.12 -1.88
CA VAL A 117 6.03 2.14 -1.05
C VAL A 117 5.15 0.92 -0.91
N VAL A 118 5.65 -0.24 -1.28
CA VAL A 118 4.93 -1.50 -1.19
C VAL A 118 5.64 -2.40 -0.18
N ILE A 119 4.94 -2.77 0.88
CA ILE A 119 5.45 -3.65 1.93
C ILE A 119 4.75 -5.00 1.79
N ILE A 120 5.51 -6.05 1.47
CA ILE A 120 4.98 -7.40 1.26
C ILE A 120 5.58 -8.33 2.30
N THR A 121 4.72 -8.94 3.11
CA THR A 121 5.12 -10.03 4.01
C THR A 121 4.61 -11.36 3.47
N TYR A 122 5.46 -12.40 3.50
CA TYR A 122 5.16 -13.65 2.80
C TYR A 122 5.85 -14.84 3.49
N TRP A 123 5.38 -16.05 3.12
CA TRP A 123 6.02 -17.30 3.51
C TRP A 123 6.81 -17.92 2.36
N HIS A 124 6.32 -17.85 1.13
CA HIS A 124 6.92 -18.56 -0.01
C HIS A 124 7.24 -17.60 -1.15
N HIS A 125 6.27 -17.30 -2.01
CA HIS A 125 6.47 -16.55 -3.25
C HIS A 125 5.92 -15.13 -3.13
N TYR A 126 6.69 -14.15 -3.54
CA TYR A 126 6.32 -12.74 -3.57
C TYR A 126 6.42 -12.12 -4.98
N GLU A 127 7.11 -12.82 -5.88
CA GLU A 127 7.54 -12.29 -7.17
C GLU A 127 6.35 -11.83 -8.01
N THR A 128 5.28 -12.62 -8.05
CA THR A 128 4.05 -12.29 -8.79
C THR A 128 3.42 -10.99 -8.29
N LEU A 129 3.36 -10.81 -6.95
CA LEU A 129 2.77 -9.61 -6.37
C LEU A 129 3.68 -8.39 -6.54
N ALA A 130 4.99 -8.54 -6.37
CA ALA A 130 5.94 -7.46 -6.62
C ALA A 130 5.92 -7.02 -8.09
N ALA A 131 5.88 -7.97 -9.02
CA ALA A 131 5.76 -7.71 -10.45
C ALA A 131 4.42 -7.02 -10.79
N PHE A 132 3.32 -7.38 -10.13
CA PHE A 132 2.04 -6.70 -10.30
C PHE A 132 2.15 -5.21 -9.96
N PHE A 133 2.66 -4.87 -8.77
CA PHE A 133 2.79 -3.46 -8.37
C PHE A 133 3.72 -2.67 -9.30
N LYS A 134 4.84 -3.29 -9.73
CA LYS A 134 5.73 -2.66 -10.70
C LYS A 134 4.99 -2.33 -11.99
N ARG A 135 4.29 -3.31 -12.59
CA ARG A 135 3.59 -3.15 -13.88
C ARG A 135 2.38 -2.22 -13.78
N ALA A 136 1.61 -2.33 -12.69
CA ALA A 136 0.40 -1.54 -12.51
C ALA A 136 0.66 -0.09 -12.10
N ILE A 137 1.84 0.23 -11.56
CA ILE A 137 2.18 1.55 -11.04
C ILE A 137 3.38 2.13 -11.78
N ALA A 138 4.59 1.58 -11.56
CA ALA A 138 5.83 2.19 -12.03
C ALA A 138 5.99 2.15 -13.56
N ASP A 139 5.53 1.10 -14.20
CA ASP A 139 5.62 0.95 -15.66
C ASP A 139 4.45 1.63 -16.40
N PHE A 140 3.38 2.03 -15.67
CA PHE A 140 2.14 2.54 -16.27
C PHE A 140 1.98 4.06 -16.12
N TYR A 141 2.33 4.63 -14.96
CA TYR A 141 2.15 6.07 -14.68
C TYR A 141 3.46 6.82 -14.74
N ARG A 142 3.39 8.12 -15.11
CA ARG A 142 4.56 8.98 -15.31
C ARG A 142 5.14 9.48 -14.00
N ASP A 143 6.48 9.62 -13.98
CA ASP A 143 7.24 10.24 -12.88
C ASP A 143 7.00 9.59 -11.52
N VAL A 144 6.68 8.31 -11.52
CA VAL A 144 6.46 7.52 -10.31
C VAL A 144 7.77 6.95 -9.80
N THR A 145 7.97 7.00 -8.48
CA THR A 145 8.98 6.21 -7.78
C THR A 145 8.31 5.06 -7.05
N LEU A 146 8.83 3.85 -7.17
CA LEU A 146 8.34 2.68 -6.48
C LEU A 146 9.45 2.03 -5.65
N HIS A 147 9.21 1.94 -4.34
CA HIS A 147 10.03 1.18 -3.40
C HIS A 147 9.28 -0.07 -2.94
N THR A 148 10.02 -1.14 -2.68
CA THR A 148 9.43 -2.40 -2.20
C THR A 148 10.23 -2.93 -1.03
N ILE A 149 9.55 -3.18 0.10
CA ILE A 149 10.12 -3.88 1.26
C ILE A 149 9.54 -5.30 1.28
N LEU A 150 10.42 -6.28 1.36
CA LEU A 150 10.07 -7.69 1.35
C LEU A 150 10.48 -8.35 2.67
N TYR A 151 9.55 -9.04 3.32
CA TYR A 151 9.84 -9.79 4.52
C TYR A 151 9.29 -11.21 4.46
N CYS A 152 10.19 -12.20 4.44
CA CYS A 152 9.82 -13.61 4.60
C CYS A 152 9.61 -13.89 6.09
N SER A 153 8.35 -14.10 6.48
CA SER A 153 7.99 -14.34 7.88
C SER A 153 7.98 -15.82 8.27
N GLN A 154 8.51 -16.70 7.43
CA GLN A 154 8.64 -18.12 7.74
C GLN A 154 10.09 -18.48 8.10
N ASP A 155 10.29 -19.11 9.25
CA ASP A 155 11.55 -19.74 9.58
C ASP A 155 11.81 -20.95 8.67
N LYS A 156 13.01 -21.04 8.11
CA LYS A 156 13.35 -22.07 7.11
C LYS A 156 13.41 -23.49 7.70
N ASN A 157 13.67 -23.61 9.01
CA ASN A 157 13.87 -24.88 9.68
C ASN A 157 12.60 -25.36 10.37
N SER A 158 12.01 -24.51 11.23
CA SER A 158 10.82 -24.86 12.00
C SER A 158 9.53 -24.72 11.18
N ARG A 159 9.55 -23.93 10.08
CA ARG A 159 8.39 -23.50 9.29
C ARG A 159 7.37 -22.70 10.09
N GLU A 160 7.74 -22.19 11.24
CA GLU A 160 6.90 -21.32 12.06
C GLU A 160 6.96 -19.85 11.58
N GLU A 161 5.95 -19.09 11.93
CA GLU A 161 5.95 -17.64 11.66
C GLU A 161 6.94 -16.95 12.60
N VAL A 162 7.84 -16.15 12.01
CA VAL A 162 8.75 -15.26 12.76
C VAL A 162 8.23 -13.84 12.65
N HIS A 163 7.97 -13.22 13.79
CA HIS A 163 7.56 -11.82 13.80
C HIS A 163 8.75 -10.91 13.47
N VAL A 164 8.52 -9.90 12.63
CA VAL A 164 9.56 -9.00 12.12
C VAL A 164 10.25 -8.19 13.20
N SER A 165 9.64 -8.02 14.38
CA SER A 165 10.29 -7.40 15.55
C SER A 165 11.59 -8.10 15.96
N ASN A 166 11.76 -9.35 15.59
CA ASN A 166 12.98 -10.14 15.82
C ASN A 166 14.03 -9.96 14.69
N CYS A 167 13.72 -9.20 13.64
CA CYS A 167 14.61 -8.96 12.50
C CYS A 167 15.02 -7.47 12.44
N LYS A 168 16.04 -7.09 13.21
CA LYS A 168 16.52 -5.70 13.30
C LYS A 168 16.86 -5.11 11.94
N GLU A 169 17.47 -5.90 11.05
CA GLU A 169 17.84 -5.47 9.69
C GLU A 169 16.64 -4.98 8.89
N LYS A 170 15.50 -5.70 8.97
CA LYS A 170 14.29 -5.32 8.24
C LYS A 170 13.57 -4.11 8.85
N LEU A 171 13.65 -3.96 10.16
CA LEU A 171 13.14 -2.76 10.83
C LEU A 171 13.97 -1.52 10.45
N GLU A 172 15.29 -1.66 10.40
CA GLU A 172 16.20 -0.60 9.98
C GLU A 172 16.02 -0.25 8.50
N GLU A 173 15.86 -1.25 7.62
CA GLU A 173 15.56 -1.04 6.20
C GLU A 173 14.29 -0.18 6.03
N ALA A 174 13.23 -0.51 6.76
CA ALA A 174 11.97 0.24 6.70
C ALA A 174 12.15 1.68 7.21
N TYR A 175 12.84 1.85 8.33
CA TYR A 175 13.11 3.15 8.93
C TYR A 175 13.97 4.03 8.02
N GLU A 176 15.09 3.52 7.50
CA GLU A 176 15.99 4.28 6.62
C GLU A 176 15.32 4.61 5.28
N LEU A 177 14.47 3.71 4.74
CA LEU A 177 13.66 4.06 3.59
C LEU A 177 12.75 5.26 3.90
N GLY A 178 12.08 5.24 5.04
CA GLY A 178 11.22 6.37 5.47
C GLY A 178 12.01 7.69 5.55
N ARG A 179 13.20 7.67 6.16
CA ARG A 179 14.09 8.84 6.25
C ARG A 179 14.55 9.37 4.90
N SER A 180 14.73 8.48 3.93
CA SER A 180 15.23 8.84 2.60
C SER A 180 14.19 9.55 1.72
N ILE A 181 12.90 9.43 2.06
CA ILE A 181 11.83 10.03 1.26
C ILE A 181 11.73 11.52 1.57
N THR A 182 11.96 12.32 0.55
CA THR A 182 11.83 13.79 0.60
C THR A 182 10.75 14.25 -0.36
N LYS A 183 10.15 15.41 -0.10
CA LYS A 183 9.23 16.04 -1.04
C LYS A 183 10.00 16.43 -2.31
N ARG A 184 9.49 16.01 -3.46
CA ARG A 184 9.99 16.42 -4.79
C ARG A 184 9.57 17.83 -5.15
#